data_8b72b7392d394971537cd03bae1d39ab
#
_entry.id   8b72b7392d394971537cd03bae1d39ab
#
_cell.length_a   1.000
_cell.length_b   1.000
_cell.length_c   1.000
_cell.angle_alpha   90.00
_cell.angle_beta   90.00
_cell.angle_gamma   90.00
#
_symmetry.space_group_name_H-M   'P 1'
#
loop_
_entity.id
_entity.type
_entity.pdbx_description
1 polymer ?
#
loop_
_entity_poly.entity_id
_entity_poly.type
_entity_poly.pdbx_seq_one_letter_code
_entity_poly.pdbx_strand_id
1 'polypeptide(L)'
;NYSVVDNGALEGKTLDELIRTYGKQLLGEKVVEQFGSIFPLLIKFIDARDNLSIQVHPDDELAKKRHNSFGKTEMWYVVDADKGAKLRSGFSEQITPKEYKERVLNNTITDVLQEYEIHPGDVFFLPAGRVHSIGAGSFIAEIQQTSDITYRIYDFNRKDANGKTRELH
;
A
#
# COMPACT_ATOMS: atom_id res chain seq x y z
N ASN A 1 10.00 -12.04 3.68
CA ASN A 1 9.39 -13.34 3.41
C ASN A 1 9.10 -13.45 1.91
N TYR A 2 9.41 -14.60 1.32
CA TYR A 2 9.11 -14.88 -0.08
C TYR A 2 7.81 -15.67 -0.18
N SER A 3 7.01 -15.40 -1.22
CA SER A 3 5.85 -16.23 -1.54
C SER A 3 6.32 -17.64 -1.93
N VAL A 4 5.60 -18.64 -1.45
CA VAL A 4 5.88 -20.06 -1.71
C VAL A 4 4.76 -20.62 -2.58
N VAL A 5 5.12 -21.46 -3.55
CA VAL A 5 4.13 -22.14 -4.41
C VAL A 5 3.36 -23.16 -3.58
N ASP A 6 2.05 -23.07 -3.63
CA ASP A 6 1.12 -23.83 -2.79
C ASP A 6 0.74 -25.21 -3.40
N ASN A 7 0.87 -25.37 -4.73
CA ASN A 7 0.47 -26.60 -5.39
C ASN A 7 1.19 -26.82 -6.73
N GLY A 8 1.03 -28.03 -7.31
CA GLY A 8 1.55 -28.42 -8.62
C GLY A 8 3.02 -28.86 -8.59
N ALA A 9 3.64 -28.97 -9.75
CA ALA A 9 4.99 -29.53 -9.92
C ALA A 9 6.10 -28.69 -9.25
N LEU A 10 5.81 -27.45 -8.88
CA LEU A 10 6.75 -26.51 -8.27
C LEU A 10 6.41 -26.21 -6.80
N GLU A 11 5.48 -26.97 -6.21
CA GLU A 11 5.09 -26.83 -4.81
C GLU A 11 6.28 -26.78 -3.86
N GLY A 12 6.23 -25.87 -2.90
CA GLY A 12 7.29 -25.65 -1.92
C GLY A 12 8.47 -24.77 -2.40
N LYS A 13 8.54 -24.45 -3.70
CA LYS A 13 9.55 -23.51 -4.22
C LYS A 13 9.17 -22.08 -3.88
N THR A 14 10.17 -21.24 -3.55
CA THR A 14 9.92 -19.81 -3.37
C THR A 14 9.87 -19.09 -4.72
N LEU A 15 9.15 -17.96 -4.78
CA LEU A 15 9.11 -17.13 -5.98
C LEU A 15 10.51 -16.69 -6.42
N ASP A 16 11.39 -16.37 -5.47
CA ASP A 16 12.77 -16.00 -5.72
C ASP A 16 13.59 -17.14 -6.38
N GLU A 17 13.43 -18.38 -5.91
CA GLU A 17 14.04 -19.56 -6.56
C GLU A 17 13.53 -19.75 -7.99
N LEU A 18 12.23 -19.55 -8.22
CA LEU A 18 11.64 -19.67 -9.54
C LEU A 18 12.12 -18.57 -10.49
N ILE A 19 12.26 -17.34 -10.02
CA ILE A 19 12.82 -16.25 -10.83
C ILE A 19 14.25 -16.53 -11.21
N ARG A 20 15.07 -17.03 -10.29
CA ARG A 20 16.45 -17.42 -10.58
C ARG A 20 16.54 -18.57 -11.59
N THR A 21 15.63 -19.52 -11.52
CA THR A 21 15.62 -20.70 -12.40
C THR A 21 15.06 -20.39 -13.78
N TYR A 22 13.92 -19.70 -13.84
CA TYR A 22 13.18 -19.51 -15.08
C TYR A 22 13.33 -18.10 -15.68
N GLY A 23 13.72 -17.10 -14.90
CA GLY A 23 14.02 -15.75 -15.36
C GLY A 23 13.04 -15.19 -16.40
N LYS A 24 13.51 -15.03 -17.62
CA LYS A 24 12.72 -14.50 -18.75
C LYS A 24 11.46 -15.31 -19.08
N GLN A 25 11.49 -16.62 -18.85
CA GLN A 25 10.31 -17.48 -19.10
C GLN A 25 9.18 -17.16 -18.12
N LEU A 26 9.50 -16.74 -16.89
CA LEU A 26 8.53 -16.40 -15.87
C LEU A 26 8.13 -14.91 -15.94
N LEU A 27 9.10 -14.02 -16.01
CA LEU A 27 8.88 -12.57 -15.93
C LEU A 27 8.65 -11.90 -17.29
N GLY A 28 9.15 -12.50 -18.36
CA GLY A 28 9.23 -11.89 -19.70
C GLY A 28 10.53 -11.09 -19.89
N GLU A 29 10.94 -10.94 -21.15
CA GLU A 29 12.20 -10.29 -21.50
C GLU A 29 12.27 -8.83 -21.05
N LYS A 30 11.22 -8.05 -21.31
CA LYS A 30 11.17 -6.64 -20.97
C LYS A 30 11.28 -6.38 -19.45
N VAL A 31 10.65 -7.23 -18.64
CA VAL A 31 10.70 -7.11 -17.18
C VAL A 31 12.10 -7.43 -16.69
N VAL A 32 12.74 -8.47 -17.21
CA VAL A 32 14.12 -8.83 -16.83
C VAL A 32 15.11 -7.77 -17.27
N GLU A 33 14.95 -7.18 -18.45
CA GLU A 33 15.79 -6.06 -18.92
C GLU A 33 15.70 -4.83 -18.03
N GLN A 34 14.52 -4.53 -17.53
CA GLN A 34 14.26 -3.33 -16.70
C GLN A 34 14.54 -3.56 -15.22
N PHE A 35 14.20 -4.71 -14.66
CA PHE A 35 14.21 -5.00 -13.23
C PHE A 35 15.15 -6.13 -12.81
N GLY A 36 15.82 -6.78 -13.76
CA GLY A 36 16.69 -7.94 -13.45
C GLY A 36 15.90 -9.11 -12.91
N SER A 37 16.37 -9.67 -11.79
CA SER A 37 15.72 -10.82 -11.11
C SER A 37 14.69 -10.40 -10.05
N ILE A 38 14.12 -9.21 -10.15
CA ILE A 38 13.12 -8.72 -9.21
C ILE A 38 11.75 -8.86 -9.83
N PHE A 39 10.80 -9.47 -9.09
CA PHE A 39 9.39 -9.37 -9.43
C PHE A 39 8.89 -7.96 -9.08
N PRO A 40 8.54 -7.10 -10.07
CA PRO A 40 8.38 -5.68 -9.83
C PRO A 40 7.06 -5.27 -9.17
N LEU A 41 6.20 -6.25 -8.89
CA LEU A 41 4.89 -6.03 -8.28
C LEU A 41 4.75 -6.82 -6.98
N LEU A 42 3.97 -6.25 -6.06
CA LEU A 42 3.43 -6.94 -4.91
C LEU A 42 1.90 -6.85 -4.97
N ILE A 43 1.25 -8.00 -4.96
CA ILE A 43 -0.21 -8.11 -5.03
C ILE A 43 -0.69 -8.67 -3.70
N LYS A 44 -1.66 -7.99 -3.09
CA LYS A 44 -2.23 -8.36 -1.80
C LYS A 44 -3.75 -8.33 -1.87
N PHE A 45 -4.39 -9.21 -1.09
CA PHE A 45 -5.79 -9.06 -0.74
C PHE A 45 -5.86 -8.55 0.71
N ILE A 46 -6.59 -7.47 0.91
CA ILE A 46 -6.74 -6.79 2.20
C ILE A 46 -8.21 -6.82 2.58
N ASP A 47 -8.52 -7.59 3.61
CA ASP A 47 -9.84 -7.62 4.25
C ASP A 47 -9.76 -6.75 5.51
N ALA A 48 -10.28 -5.53 5.41
CA ALA A 48 -10.14 -4.51 6.43
C ALA A 48 -11.26 -4.59 7.47
N ARG A 49 -11.03 -5.26 8.56
CA ARG A 49 -11.96 -5.28 9.71
C ARG A 49 -12.10 -3.92 10.39
N ASP A 50 -11.00 -3.19 10.46
CA ASP A 50 -10.91 -1.86 11.08
C ASP A 50 -10.31 -0.85 10.09
N ASN A 51 -10.49 0.45 10.37
CA ASN A 51 -9.81 1.48 9.60
C ASN A 51 -8.30 1.30 9.65
N LEU A 52 -7.64 1.19 8.51
CA LEU A 52 -6.19 1.12 8.45
C LEU A 52 -5.57 2.50 8.70
N SER A 53 -4.29 2.54 9.04
CA SER A 53 -3.58 3.80 9.26
C SER A 53 -3.60 4.69 8.02
N ILE A 54 -3.60 5.98 8.26
CA ILE A 54 -3.39 6.98 7.21
C ILE A 54 -1.91 7.02 6.89
N GLN A 55 -1.58 6.92 5.61
CA GLN A 55 -0.20 6.75 5.15
C GLN A 55 0.05 7.43 3.81
N VAL A 56 1.32 7.61 3.51
CA VAL A 56 1.82 8.08 2.22
C VAL A 56 3.08 7.30 1.86
N HIS A 57 3.35 7.16 0.58
CA HIS A 57 4.51 6.43 0.08
C HIS A 57 5.41 7.35 -0.75
N PRO A 58 6.74 7.13 -0.71
CA PRO A 58 7.68 7.88 -1.53
C PRO A 58 7.60 7.46 -3.00
N ASP A 59 8.02 8.34 -3.90
CA ASP A 59 8.34 8.01 -5.28
C ASP A 59 9.68 7.25 -5.37
N ASP A 60 10.03 6.81 -6.59
CA ASP A 60 11.27 6.05 -6.83
C ASP A 60 12.54 6.84 -6.47
N GLU A 61 12.56 8.15 -6.74
CA GLU A 61 13.72 9.01 -6.45
C GLU A 61 13.96 9.11 -4.93
N LEU A 62 12.91 9.46 -4.19
CA LEU A 62 12.98 9.60 -2.74
C LEU A 62 13.26 8.26 -2.04
N ALA A 63 12.60 7.19 -2.50
CA ALA A 63 12.80 5.85 -1.97
C ALA A 63 14.23 5.36 -2.19
N LYS A 64 14.79 5.58 -3.37
CA LYS A 64 16.19 5.25 -3.67
C LYS A 64 17.15 6.03 -2.79
N LYS A 65 16.93 7.33 -2.65
CA LYS A 65 17.80 8.22 -1.86
C LYS A 65 17.81 7.87 -0.37
N ARG A 66 16.64 7.57 0.21
CA ARG A 66 16.49 7.39 1.66
C ARG A 66 16.60 5.94 2.12
N HIS A 67 16.19 4.99 1.27
CA HIS A 67 15.99 3.60 1.67
C HIS A 67 16.67 2.60 0.73
N ASN A 68 17.29 3.06 -0.36
CA ASN A 68 17.83 2.20 -1.42
C ASN A 68 16.80 1.18 -1.93
N SER A 69 15.57 1.64 -2.16
CA SER A 69 14.42 0.84 -2.55
C SER A 69 13.62 1.50 -3.67
N PHE A 70 12.62 0.78 -4.19
CA PHE A 70 11.63 1.34 -5.09
C PHE A 70 10.65 2.25 -4.35
N GLY A 71 10.05 3.18 -5.09
CA GLY A 71 8.86 3.88 -4.66
C GLY A 71 7.67 2.93 -4.48
N LYS A 72 6.53 3.47 -4.10
CA LYS A 72 5.34 2.67 -3.86
C LYS A 72 4.10 3.35 -4.43
N THR A 73 3.97 3.29 -5.74
CA THR A 73 2.72 3.58 -6.43
C THR A 73 1.82 2.37 -6.33
N GLU A 74 0.54 2.59 -6.10
CA GLU A 74 -0.46 1.56 -5.86
C GLU A 74 -1.68 1.74 -6.74
N MET A 75 -2.40 0.64 -6.96
CA MET A 75 -3.76 0.62 -7.46
C MET A 75 -4.58 -0.29 -6.56
N TRP A 76 -5.79 0.14 -6.24
CA TRP A 76 -6.76 -0.66 -5.51
C TRP A 76 -7.95 -1.01 -6.40
N TYR A 77 -8.32 -2.28 -6.39
CA TYR A 77 -9.56 -2.77 -6.94
C TYR A 77 -10.45 -3.23 -5.79
N VAL A 78 -11.65 -2.68 -5.70
CA VAL A 78 -12.62 -3.08 -4.67
C VAL A 78 -13.24 -4.40 -5.08
N VAL A 79 -12.88 -5.48 -4.37
CA VAL A 79 -13.41 -6.83 -4.60
C VAL A 79 -14.80 -6.94 -4.00
N ASP A 80 -14.95 -6.46 -2.76
CA ASP A 80 -16.22 -6.40 -2.04
C ASP A 80 -16.19 -5.28 -1.01
N ALA A 81 -17.37 -4.84 -0.57
CA ALA A 81 -17.50 -3.77 0.42
C ALA A 81 -18.79 -3.92 1.22
N ASP A 82 -18.70 -3.76 2.52
CA ASP A 82 -19.87 -3.62 3.37
C ASP A 82 -20.65 -2.35 3.00
N LYS A 83 -21.95 -2.35 3.27
CA LYS A 83 -22.78 -1.17 3.01
C LYS A 83 -22.25 0.06 3.77
N GLY A 84 -21.96 1.12 3.02
CA GLY A 84 -21.42 2.36 3.57
C GLY A 84 -19.94 2.33 3.89
N ALA A 85 -19.21 1.26 3.51
CA ALA A 85 -17.75 1.22 3.62
C ALA A 85 -17.12 2.35 2.82
N LYS A 86 -16.04 2.92 3.34
CA LYS A 86 -15.35 4.06 2.75
C LYS A 86 -13.85 3.86 2.76
N LEU A 87 -13.19 4.55 1.84
CA LEU A 87 -11.75 4.73 1.88
C LEU A 87 -11.39 6.22 1.72
N ARG A 88 -10.15 6.57 2.00
CA ARG A 88 -9.64 7.94 1.85
C ARG A 88 -8.54 7.97 0.81
N SER A 89 -8.60 8.95 -0.09
CA SER A 89 -7.58 9.18 -1.12
C SER A 89 -7.44 10.65 -1.44
N GLY A 90 -6.30 11.24 -1.05
CA GLY A 90 -6.01 12.65 -1.24
C GLY A 90 -6.68 13.55 -0.20
N PHE A 91 -6.47 14.85 -0.39
CA PHE A 91 -7.10 15.88 0.43
C PHE A 91 -8.42 16.35 -0.21
N SER A 92 -9.40 16.70 0.62
CA SER A 92 -10.68 17.30 0.20
C SER A 92 -10.55 18.79 -0.13
N GLU A 93 -9.50 19.42 0.36
CA GLU A 93 -9.19 20.84 0.15
C GLU A 93 -7.67 21.06 0.12
N GLN A 94 -7.26 22.21 -0.37
CA GLN A 94 -5.84 22.57 -0.37
C GLN A 94 -5.45 22.99 1.04
N ILE A 95 -4.44 22.32 1.60
CA ILE A 95 -3.86 22.66 2.90
C ILE A 95 -2.38 23.01 2.76
N THR A 96 -1.89 23.86 3.65
CA THR A 96 -0.48 24.21 3.74
C THR A 96 0.30 23.16 4.55
N PRO A 97 1.63 23.06 4.40
CA PRO A 97 2.46 22.20 5.25
C PRO A 97 2.32 22.48 6.75
N LYS A 98 2.04 23.74 7.12
CA LYS A 98 1.81 24.15 8.51
C LYS A 98 0.50 23.56 9.03
N GLU A 99 -0.59 23.73 8.28
CA GLU A 99 -1.90 23.15 8.63
C GLU A 99 -1.84 21.62 8.69
N TYR A 100 -1.16 21.00 7.75
CA TYR A 100 -0.94 19.54 7.78
C TYR A 100 -0.32 19.11 9.11
N LYS A 101 0.78 19.76 9.51
CA LYS A 101 1.47 19.46 10.78
C LYS A 101 0.56 19.67 12.00
N GLU A 102 -0.17 20.78 12.04
CA GLU A 102 -1.10 21.09 13.13
C GLU A 102 -2.22 20.05 13.22
N ARG A 103 -2.80 19.63 12.09
CA ARG A 103 -3.88 18.64 12.05
C ARG A 103 -3.40 17.24 12.45
N VAL A 104 -2.17 16.85 12.09
CA VAL A 104 -1.58 15.59 12.57
C VAL A 104 -1.40 15.63 14.09
N LEU A 105 -0.84 16.73 14.64
CA LEU A 105 -0.62 16.90 16.09
C LEU A 105 -1.93 16.93 16.89
N ASN A 106 -2.97 17.52 16.32
CA ASN A 106 -4.28 17.65 16.97
C ASN A 106 -5.24 16.48 16.67
N ASN A 107 -4.78 15.44 15.97
CA ASN A 107 -5.61 14.29 15.56
C ASN A 107 -6.83 14.66 14.68
N THR A 108 -6.73 15.74 13.90
CA THR A 108 -7.79 16.23 13.00
C THR A 108 -7.45 16.09 11.52
N ILE A 109 -6.39 15.37 11.19
CA ILE A 109 -5.98 15.18 9.79
C ILE A 109 -7.06 14.51 8.93
N THR A 110 -7.87 13.65 9.52
CA THR A 110 -8.98 12.98 8.83
C THR A 110 -10.04 13.93 8.31
N ASP A 111 -10.20 15.10 8.91
CA ASP A 111 -11.24 16.08 8.56
C ASP A 111 -11.01 16.72 7.19
N VAL A 112 -9.77 16.69 6.71
CA VAL A 112 -9.36 17.27 5.43
C VAL A 112 -8.97 16.23 4.38
N LEU A 113 -9.22 14.95 4.63
CA LEU A 113 -9.03 13.88 3.67
C LEU A 113 -10.32 13.61 2.89
N GLN A 114 -10.18 13.40 1.58
CA GLN A 114 -11.31 13.06 0.74
C GLN A 114 -11.76 11.63 1.00
N GLU A 115 -12.98 11.46 1.46
CA GLU A 115 -13.64 10.17 1.61
C GLU A 115 -14.41 9.78 0.35
N TYR A 116 -14.40 8.50 0.04
CA TYR A 116 -15.19 7.88 -1.02
C TYR A 116 -15.95 6.70 -0.43
N GLU A 117 -17.27 6.69 -0.59
CA GLU A 117 -18.05 5.46 -0.42
C GLU A 117 -17.70 4.51 -1.56
N ILE A 118 -17.45 3.26 -1.26
CA ILE A 118 -16.93 2.29 -2.22
C ILE A 118 -17.93 1.17 -2.50
N HIS A 119 -17.85 0.65 -3.72
CA HIS A 119 -18.67 -0.44 -4.22
C HIS A 119 -17.78 -1.47 -4.94
N PRO A 120 -18.18 -2.75 -4.99
CA PRO A 120 -17.48 -3.76 -5.78
C PRO A 120 -17.28 -3.29 -7.24
N GLY A 121 -16.05 -3.41 -7.73
CA GLY A 121 -15.66 -2.99 -9.08
C GLY A 121 -15.03 -1.59 -9.16
N ASP A 122 -15.09 -0.79 -8.11
CA ASP A 122 -14.40 0.50 -8.07
C ASP A 122 -12.89 0.33 -8.14
N VAL A 123 -12.23 1.28 -8.79
CA VAL A 123 -10.76 1.31 -8.95
C VAL A 123 -10.22 2.65 -8.47
N PHE A 124 -9.18 2.61 -7.67
CA PHE A 124 -8.46 3.79 -7.19
C PHE A 124 -6.99 3.70 -7.58
N PHE A 125 -6.48 4.72 -8.27
CA PHE A 125 -5.06 4.86 -8.53
C PHE A 125 -4.44 5.79 -7.50
N LEU A 126 -3.38 5.32 -6.84
CA LEU A 126 -2.69 5.99 -5.74
C LEU A 126 -1.23 6.25 -6.15
N PRO A 127 -0.96 7.35 -6.84
CA PRO A 127 0.42 7.72 -7.15
C PRO A 127 1.19 7.96 -5.85
N ALA A 128 2.50 7.74 -5.89
CA ALA A 128 3.39 8.13 -4.80
C ALA A 128 3.13 9.59 -4.37
N GLY A 129 3.23 9.87 -3.08
CA GLY A 129 2.92 11.18 -2.49
C GLY A 129 1.44 11.42 -2.18
N ARG A 130 0.52 10.55 -2.61
CA ARG A 130 -0.90 10.68 -2.28
C ARG A 130 -1.20 10.06 -0.91
N VAL A 131 -1.73 10.86 0.00
CA VAL A 131 -2.21 10.39 1.31
C VAL A 131 -3.44 9.51 1.12
N HIS A 132 -3.49 8.36 1.78
CA HIS A 132 -4.57 7.40 1.61
C HIS A 132 -4.78 6.52 2.84
N SER A 133 -5.95 5.89 2.92
CA SER A 133 -6.29 4.92 3.96
C SER A 133 -7.47 4.05 3.51
N ILE A 134 -7.43 2.77 3.81
CA ILE A 134 -8.54 1.84 3.62
C ILE A 134 -9.40 1.87 4.87
N GLY A 135 -10.70 2.04 4.70
CA GLY A 135 -11.67 2.00 5.80
C GLY A 135 -12.17 0.60 6.12
N ALA A 136 -12.73 0.44 7.30
CA ALA A 136 -13.36 -0.80 7.74
C ALA A 136 -14.46 -1.28 6.79
N GLY A 137 -14.64 -2.58 6.66
CA GLY A 137 -15.61 -3.20 5.76
C GLY A 137 -15.22 -3.23 4.30
N SER A 138 -13.96 -2.97 3.97
CA SER A 138 -13.43 -2.98 2.60
C SER A 138 -12.66 -4.26 2.33
N PHE A 139 -12.95 -4.94 1.22
CA PHE A 139 -12.13 -6.02 0.69
C PHE A 139 -11.48 -5.58 -0.61
N ILE A 140 -10.17 -5.37 -0.57
CA ILE A 140 -9.39 -4.71 -1.62
C ILE A 140 -8.34 -5.66 -2.18
N ALA A 141 -8.23 -5.72 -3.51
CA ALA A 141 -7.03 -6.21 -4.19
C ALA A 141 -6.09 -5.01 -4.41
N GLU A 142 -4.97 -4.99 -3.72
CA GLU A 142 -3.92 -3.98 -3.85
C GLU A 142 -2.82 -4.48 -4.78
N ILE A 143 -2.56 -3.75 -5.84
CA ILE A 143 -1.47 -3.99 -6.78
C ILE A 143 -0.50 -2.82 -6.65
N GLN A 144 0.73 -3.08 -6.24
CA GLN A 144 1.72 -2.05 -5.94
C GLN A 144 3.10 -2.38 -6.50
N GLN A 145 3.96 -1.37 -6.60
CA GLN A 145 5.38 -1.60 -6.78
C GLN A 145 5.92 -2.44 -5.61
N THR A 146 6.95 -3.23 -5.88
CA THR A 146 7.58 -4.12 -4.88
C THR A 146 8.40 -3.31 -3.86
N SER A 147 7.69 -2.74 -2.90
CA SER A 147 8.23 -1.90 -1.82
C SER A 147 7.38 -2.09 -0.56
N ASP A 148 8.01 -2.07 0.60
CA ASP A 148 7.36 -2.09 1.91
C ASP A 148 7.47 -0.76 2.67
N ILE A 149 8.00 0.27 2.01
CA ILE A 149 8.19 1.59 2.61
C ILE A 149 6.85 2.27 2.84
N THR A 150 6.58 2.61 4.09
CA THR A 150 5.36 3.29 4.51
C THR A 150 5.70 4.42 5.46
N TYR A 151 5.27 5.63 5.11
CA TYR A 151 5.24 6.74 6.05
C TYR A 151 3.84 6.81 6.67
N ARG A 152 3.75 6.37 7.92
CA ARG A 152 2.51 6.40 8.68
C ARG A 152 2.30 7.79 9.26
N ILE A 153 1.19 8.42 8.87
CA ILE A 153 0.86 9.80 9.25
C ILE A 153 0.00 9.81 10.51
N TYR A 154 -0.98 8.91 10.57
CA TYR A 154 -1.93 8.83 11.66
C TYR A 154 -2.45 7.41 11.83
N ASP A 155 -2.63 6.95 13.05
CA ASP A 155 -3.05 5.58 13.37
C ASP A 155 -4.17 5.50 14.41
N PHE A 156 -5.02 6.52 14.47
CA PHE A 156 -6.17 6.57 15.40
C PHE A 156 -5.78 6.36 16.87
N ASN A 157 -4.55 6.69 17.24
CA ASN A 157 -3.99 6.49 18.59
C ASN A 157 -4.09 5.03 19.10
N ARG A 158 -4.14 4.07 18.19
CA ARG A 158 -4.21 2.65 18.53
C ARG A 158 -2.97 2.20 19.28
N LYS A 159 -3.19 1.31 20.24
CA LYS A 159 -2.14 0.67 21.01
C LYS A 159 -2.16 -0.83 20.75
N ASP A 160 -1.00 -1.44 20.73
CA ASP A 160 -0.85 -2.89 20.71
C ASP A 160 -1.21 -3.53 22.07
N ALA A 161 -1.11 -4.84 22.16
CA ALA A 161 -1.38 -5.59 23.40
C ALA A 161 -0.48 -5.17 24.59
N ASN A 162 0.65 -4.52 24.31
CA ASN A 162 1.58 -4.01 25.32
C ASN A 162 1.34 -2.51 25.63
N GLY A 163 0.28 -1.91 25.09
CA GLY A 163 -0.04 -0.49 25.26
C GLY A 163 0.83 0.47 24.44
N LYS A 164 1.59 -0.03 23.46
CA LYS A 164 2.52 0.73 22.65
C LYS A 164 1.87 1.16 21.33
N THR A 165 2.03 2.43 20.97
CA THR A 165 1.60 2.95 19.65
C THR A 165 2.62 2.59 18.58
N ARG A 166 2.15 2.48 17.32
CA ARG A 166 3.05 2.37 16.16
C ARG A 166 3.74 3.72 15.92
N GLU A 167 4.94 3.65 15.38
CA GLU A 167 5.71 4.84 15.00
C GLU A 167 4.97 5.64 13.91
N LEU A 168 4.95 6.96 14.08
CA LEU A 168 4.51 7.92 13.06
C LEU A 168 5.74 8.59 12.45
N HIS A 169 5.63 9.04 11.19
CA HIS A 169 6.72 9.56 10.38
C HIS A 169 6.49 11.02 9.98
#